data_00c5136a21549b9b3d2bd64496f90cea
#
_entry.id   00c5136a21549b9b3d2bd64496f90cea
#
_cell.length_a   1.000
_cell.length_b   1.000
_cell.length_c   1.000
_cell.angle_alpha   90.00
_cell.angle_beta   90.00
_cell.angle_gamma   90.00
#
_symmetry.space_group_name_H-M   'P 1'
#
loop_
_entity.id
_entity.type
_entity.pdbx_description
1 polymer ?
#
loop_
_entity_poly.entity_id
_entity_poly.type
_entity_poly.pdbx_seq_one_letter_code
_entity_poly.pdbx_strand_id
1 'polypeptide(L)'
;MNSTPYPHLRALASTLPNAPGVYFFYGASTLPLYIGKSVNIRTRVLSHLRAADEARMLQQTQRFSYQLTAGEMGALLLEAQLIKQHQPLYNHKLRRNRQLCAWRLNESEALELVQAKTVNFAHTPNLFGLYASRHSALEGLRALADQHQLCYAALGLEKPAGGRGCFRFMLKQCMGACCGQETLVQHTERLRQALQSLAVQTWPFSGPVALHERAEQPVDGQPSEQWHAVHNWCYLGSAATQKAAAQLAQVEPSFDADGYQILCKPILMQTLPVVVF
;
A
#
# COMPACT_ATOMS: atom_id res chain seq x y z
N MET A 1 -13.51 21.68 -36.08
CA MET A 1 -12.22 21.98 -35.38
C MET A 1 -12.32 21.45 -33.98
N ASN A 2 -11.65 20.34 -33.68
CA ASN A 2 -11.65 19.79 -32.32
C ASN A 2 -10.84 20.74 -31.42
N SER A 3 -11.51 21.63 -30.68
CA SER A 3 -10.85 22.47 -29.69
C SER A 3 -10.23 21.55 -28.64
N THR A 4 -8.93 21.62 -28.49
CA THR A 4 -8.20 20.87 -27.46
C THR A 4 -8.76 21.26 -26.10
N PRO A 5 -9.26 20.32 -25.28
CA PRO A 5 -9.77 20.66 -23.96
C PRO A 5 -8.68 21.27 -23.11
N TYR A 6 -9.02 22.28 -22.33
CA TYR A 6 -8.14 22.96 -21.34
C TYR A 6 -6.86 23.58 -21.93
N PRO A 7 -6.92 24.51 -22.93
CA PRO A 7 -5.72 25.03 -23.61
C PRO A 7 -4.77 25.76 -22.65
N HIS A 8 -5.28 26.47 -21.62
CA HIS A 8 -4.48 27.13 -20.62
C HIS A 8 -3.70 26.13 -19.73
N LEU A 9 -4.34 25.02 -19.30
CA LEU A 9 -3.68 23.98 -18.52
C LEU A 9 -2.61 23.26 -19.35
N ARG A 10 -2.86 23.08 -20.66
CA ARG A 10 -1.91 22.46 -21.57
C ARG A 10 -0.64 23.33 -21.72
N ALA A 11 -0.79 24.63 -21.83
CA ALA A 11 0.36 25.56 -21.86
C ALA A 11 1.21 25.43 -20.57
N LEU A 12 0.56 25.44 -19.39
CA LEU A 12 1.22 25.24 -18.12
C LEU A 12 1.88 23.84 -17.99
N ALA A 13 1.19 22.79 -18.44
CA ALA A 13 1.73 21.44 -18.38
C ALA A 13 2.98 21.24 -19.27
N SER A 14 3.08 21.99 -20.37
CA SER A 14 4.22 21.93 -21.29
C SER A 14 5.53 22.46 -20.68
N THR A 15 5.47 23.27 -19.63
CA THR A 15 6.64 23.81 -18.93
C THR A 15 7.15 22.88 -17.81
N LEU A 16 6.39 21.82 -17.47
CA LEU A 16 6.77 20.87 -16.41
C LEU A 16 7.99 20.03 -16.83
N PRO A 17 8.81 19.56 -15.89
CA PRO A 17 10.00 18.77 -16.18
C PRO A 17 9.68 17.36 -16.69
N ASN A 18 10.57 16.82 -17.52
CA ASN A 18 10.59 15.42 -17.93
C ASN A 18 11.46 14.60 -16.98
N ALA A 19 11.05 14.51 -15.71
CA ALA A 19 11.82 13.84 -14.67
C ALA A 19 10.88 13.20 -13.63
N PRO A 20 11.38 12.26 -12.81
CA PRO A 20 10.61 11.64 -11.74
C PRO A 20 10.31 12.62 -10.62
N GLY A 21 9.13 12.43 -10.01
CA GLY A 21 8.70 13.22 -8.87
C GLY A 21 7.20 13.19 -8.63
N VAL A 22 6.77 14.06 -7.74
CA VAL A 22 5.37 14.26 -7.36
C VAL A 22 4.87 15.57 -7.95
N TYR A 23 3.66 15.57 -8.48
CA TYR A 23 2.99 16.74 -9.02
C TYR A 23 1.67 17.01 -8.31
N PHE A 24 1.26 18.27 -8.31
CA PHE A 24 0.11 18.75 -7.57
C PHE A 24 -0.81 19.55 -8.51
N PHE A 25 -2.11 19.31 -8.39
CA PHE A 25 -3.14 20.11 -9.04
C PHE A 25 -3.80 20.98 -7.99
N TYR A 26 -3.89 22.29 -8.24
CA TYR A 26 -4.51 23.26 -7.36
C TYR A 26 -5.63 24.01 -8.06
N GLY A 27 -6.71 24.25 -7.31
CA GLY A 27 -7.75 25.21 -7.66
C GLY A 27 -7.46 26.59 -7.09
N ALA A 28 -8.50 27.29 -6.67
CA ALA A 28 -8.39 28.61 -6.03
C ALA A 28 -7.78 28.55 -4.62
N SER A 29 -7.84 27.38 -3.97
CA SER A 29 -7.29 27.15 -2.62
C SER A 29 -5.78 26.92 -2.63
N THR A 30 -5.14 27.08 -1.48
CA THR A 30 -3.74 26.69 -1.24
C THR A 30 -3.58 25.17 -1.03
N LEU A 31 -4.67 24.45 -0.73
CA LEU A 31 -4.64 23.00 -0.59
C LEU A 31 -4.73 22.34 -1.97
N PRO A 32 -3.97 21.25 -2.22
CA PRO A 32 -4.02 20.55 -3.48
C PRO A 32 -5.37 19.86 -3.67
N LEU A 33 -5.90 19.89 -4.89
CA LEU A 33 -7.05 19.11 -5.32
C LEU A 33 -6.65 17.63 -5.53
N TYR A 34 -5.45 17.44 -6.06
CA TYR A 34 -4.90 16.13 -6.39
C TYR A 34 -3.38 16.13 -6.26
N ILE A 35 -2.84 15.01 -5.81
CA ILE A 35 -1.41 14.72 -5.76
C ILE A 35 -1.16 13.42 -6.52
N GLY A 36 -0.15 13.38 -7.39
CA GLY A 36 0.22 12.18 -8.12
C GLY A 36 1.72 12.06 -8.34
N LYS A 37 2.20 10.84 -8.54
CA LYS A 37 3.59 10.55 -8.87
C LYS A 37 3.79 10.20 -10.34
N SER A 38 4.98 10.41 -10.84
CA SER A 38 5.38 9.91 -12.15
C SER A 38 6.90 9.77 -12.25
N VAL A 39 7.34 8.89 -13.14
CA VAL A 39 8.74 8.86 -13.63
C VAL A 39 8.98 9.97 -14.66
N ASN A 40 7.93 10.55 -15.22
CA ASN A 40 7.97 11.71 -16.12
C ASN A 40 6.74 12.59 -15.87
N ILE A 41 6.93 13.65 -15.08
CA ILE A 41 5.85 14.54 -14.64
C ILE A 41 5.11 15.15 -15.80
N ARG A 42 5.81 15.74 -16.81
CA ARG A 42 5.18 16.40 -17.95
C ARG A 42 4.26 15.45 -18.71
N THR A 43 4.76 14.28 -19.07
CA THR A 43 3.99 13.28 -19.83
C THR A 43 2.74 12.86 -19.04
N ARG A 44 2.87 12.65 -17.74
CA ARG A 44 1.77 12.23 -16.88
C ARG A 44 0.70 13.31 -16.73
N VAL A 45 1.08 14.56 -16.48
CA VAL A 45 0.13 15.68 -16.38
C VAL A 45 -0.59 15.91 -17.71
N LEU A 46 0.13 15.83 -18.85
CA LEU A 46 -0.51 15.91 -20.16
C LEU A 46 -1.49 14.74 -20.44
N SER A 47 -1.25 13.56 -19.86
CA SER A 47 -2.20 12.43 -19.99
C SER A 47 -3.49 12.67 -19.22
N HIS A 48 -3.43 13.30 -18.02
CA HIS A 48 -4.62 13.70 -17.28
C HIS A 48 -5.53 14.63 -18.11
N LEU A 49 -4.96 15.56 -18.85
CA LEU A 49 -5.75 16.50 -19.68
C LEU A 49 -6.57 15.82 -20.79
N ARG A 50 -6.33 14.53 -21.05
CA ARG A 50 -7.05 13.72 -22.05
C ARG A 50 -8.04 12.73 -21.41
N ALA A 51 -7.98 12.57 -20.09
CA ALA A 51 -8.81 11.61 -19.34
C ALA A 51 -10.20 12.20 -19.12
N ALA A 52 -11.23 11.62 -19.74
CA ALA A 52 -12.60 12.11 -19.67
C ALA A 52 -13.21 11.99 -18.26
N ASP A 53 -12.83 10.96 -17.49
CA ASP A 53 -13.26 10.71 -16.12
C ASP A 53 -12.68 11.72 -15.12
N GLU A 54 -11.64 12.45 -15.47
CA GLU A 54 -11.02 13.49 -14.65
C GLU A 54 -11.53 14.93 -14.92
N ALA A 55 -12.49 15.07 -15.83
CA ALA A 55 -13.00 16.38 -16.27
C ALA A 55 -13.42 17.29 -15.11
N ARG A 56 -14.05 16.74 -14.05
CA ARG A 56 -14.47 17.52 -12.88
C ARG A 56 -13.30 18.10 -12.11
N MET A 57 -12.21 17.37 -11.98
CA MET A 57 -10.97 17.82 -11.35
C MET A 57 -10.30 18.89 -12.21
N LEU A 58 -10.20 18.65 -13.52
CA LEU A 58 -9.55 19.55 -14.47
C LEU A 58 -10.27 20.91 -14.59
N GLN A 59 -11.60 20.92 -14.53
CA GLN A 59 -12.40 22.17 -14.51
C GLN A 59 -12.10 23.06 -13.30
N GLN A 60 -11.74 22.47 -12.17
CA GLN A 60 -11.38 23.19 -10.93
C GLN A 60 -9.89 23.56 -10.88
N THR A 61 -9.06 22.94 -11.73
CA THR A 61 -7.60 23.14 -11.73
C THR A 61 -7.24 24.48 -12.36
N GLN A 62 -6.43 25.28 -11.66
CA GLN A 62 -5.93 26.56 -12.10
C GLN A 62 -4.41 26.58 -12.29
N ARG A 63 -3.67 25.78 -11.51
CA ARG A 63 -2.20 25.73 -11.55
C ARG A 63 -1.68 24.35 -11.19
N PHE A 64 -0.45 24.08 -11.61
CA PHE A 64 0.35 22.93 -11.20
C PHE A 64 1.54 23.36 -10.37
N SER A 65 2.00 22.47 -9.50
CA SER A 65 3.36 22.51 -8.94
C SER A 65 3.94 21.11 -8.94
N TYR A 66 5.22 20.97 -8.64
CA TYR A 66 5.90 19.69 -8.59
C TYR A 66 7.04 19.71 -7.59
N GLN A 67 7.46 18.51 -7.18
CA GLN A 67 8.67 18.26 -6.41
C GLN A 67 9.41 17.09 -7.07
N LEU A 68 10.64 17.35 -7.53
CA LEU A 68 11.47 16.34 -8.17
C LEU A 68 12.05 15.36 -7.14
N THR A 69 12.26 14.12 -7.55
CA THR A 69 12.92 13.06 -6.77
C THR A 69 14.08 12.47 -7.58
N ALA A 70 15.00 11.79 -6.92
CA ALA A 70 16.12 11.12 -7.62
C ALA A 70 15.60 10.02 -8.57
N GLY A 71 14.49 9.36 -8.21
CA GLY A 71 13.91 8.31 -9.03
C GLY A 71 12.47 7.97 -8.64
N GLU A 72 12.01 6.81 -9.08
CA GLU A 72 10.62 6.37 -8.89
C GLU A 72 10.31 6.03 -7.43
N MET A 73 11.27 5.45 -6.69
CA MET A 73 11.06 5.09 -5.29
C MET A 73 10.78 6.32 -4.45
N GLY A 74 11.61 7.36 -4.59
CA GLY A 74 11.37 8.64 -3.93
C GLY A 74 10.02 9.25 -4.27
N ALA A 75 9.60 9.16 -5.55
CA ALA A 75 8.29 9.66 -5.98
C ALA A 75 7.12 8.89 -5.34
N LEU A 76 7.20 7.55 -5.26
CA LEU A 76 6.19 6.69 -4.62
C LEU A 76 6.03 6.99 -3.12
N LEU A 77 7.15 7.04 -2.40
CA LEU A 77 7.18 7.29 -0.96
C LEU A 77 6.68 8.70 -0.61
N LEU A 78 7.13 9.68 -1.37
CA LEU A 78 6.73 11.08 -1.17
C LEU A 78 5.25 11.29 -1.49
N GLU A 79 4.72 10.71 -2.58
CA GLU A 79 3.29 10.76 -2.91
C GLU A 79 2.45 10.21 -1.75
N ALA A 80 2.78 9.00 -1.26
CA ALA A 80 2.04 8.37 -0.17
C ALA A 80 2.05 9.22 1.10
N GLN A 81 3.19 9.82 1.45
CA GLN A 81 3.32 10.72 2.59
C GLN A 81 2.46 11.99 2.43
N LEU A 82 2.56 12.64 1.26
CA LEU A 82 1.86 13.89 0.98
C LEU A 82 0.33 13.71 0.90
N ILE A 83 -0.16 12.59 0.34
CA ILE A 83 -1.60 12.28 0.34
C ILE A 83 -2.11 12.10 1.77
N LYS A 84 -1.36 11.42 2.65
CA LYS A 84 -1.73 11.27 4.07
C LYS A 84 -1.71 12.59 4.83
N GLN A 85 -0.81 13.49 4.47
CA GLN A 85 -0.68 14.80 5.09
C GLN A 85 -1.78 15.76 4.65
N HIS A 86 -2.02 15.89 3.34
CA HIS A 86 -2.90 16.90 2.74
C HIS A 86 -4.34 16.40 2.53
N GLN A 87 -4.56 15.09 2.42
CA GLN A 87 -5.85 14.46 2.15
C GLN A 87 -6.61 15.09 0.96
N PRO A 88 -6.02 15.20 -0.23
CA PRO A 88 -6.58 15.93 -1.36
C PRO A 88 -7.95 15.37 -1.76
N LEU A 89 -8.82 16.24 -2.29
CA LEU A 89 -10.22 15.91 -2.59
C LEU A 89 -10.35 14.73 -3.57
N TYR A 90 -9.51 14.69 -4.60
CA TYR A 90 -9.57 13.71 -5.68
C TYR A 90 -8.67 12.48 -5.49
N ASN A 91 -7.88 12.41 -4.39
CA ASN A 91 -7.18 11.18 -4.02
C ASN A 91 -8.09 10.33 -3.12
N HIS A 92 -8.50 9.14 -3.59
CA HIS A 92 -9.33 8.20 -2.83
C HIS A 92 -8.50 7.08 -2.18
N LYS A 93 -7.33 6.79 -2.73
CA LYS A 93 -6.35 5.82 -2.22
C LYS A 93 -5.30 6.51 -1.34
N LEU A 94 -4.51 5.71 -0.62
CA LEU A 94 -3.40 6.18 0.24
C LEU A 94 -3.82 7.13 1.37
N ARG A 95 -5.10 7.20 1.71
CA ARG A 95 -5.58 7.95 2.88
C ARG A 95 -5.31 7.16 4.15
N ARG A 96 -5.04 7.86 5.24
CA ARG A 96 -4.76 7.24 6.54
C ARG A 96 -5.86 6.28 6.95
N ASN A 97 -5.52 5.01 7.14
CA ASN A 97 -6.46 3.98 7.60
C ASN A 97 -6.25 3.71 9.10
N ARG A 98 -7.26 4.06 9.91
CA ARG A 98 -7.25 3.86 11.37
C ARG A 98 -7.75 2.48 11.81
N GLN A 99 -8.30 1.68 10.90
CA GLN A 99 -8.94 0.40 11.18
C GLN A 99 -8.17 -0.80 10.57
N LEU A 100 -6.90 -0.58 10.25
CA LEU A 100 -6.07 -1.63 9.66
C LEU A 100 -6.11 -2.90 10.52
N CYS A 101 -6.46 -4.01 9.91
CA CYS A 101 -6.50 -5.32 10.54
C CYS A 101 -5.91 -6.41 9.63
N ALA A 102 -5.54 -7.52 10.24
CA ALA A 102 -5.01 -8.70 9.60
C ALA A 102 -5.54 -9.97 10.28
N TRP A 103 -5.55 -11.09 9.57
CA TRP A 103 -5.73 -12.40 10.18
C TRP A 103 -4.41 -12.86 10.80
N ARG A 104 -4.49 -13.51 11.95
CA ARG A 104 -3.37 -14.12 12.67
C ARG A 104 -3.69 -15.56 12.97
N LEU A 105 -2.76 -16.48 12.66
CA LEU A 105 -2.77 -17.83 13.24
C LEU A 105 -2.03 -17.77 14.58
N ASN A 106 -2.76 -18.02 15.67
CA ASN A 106 -2.19 -18.05 17.02
C ASN A 106 -1.50 -19.39 17.29
N GLU A 107 -0.91 -19.54 18.48
CA GLU A 107 -0.18 -20.76 18.90
C GLU A 107 -1.05 -22.01 18.93
N SER A 108 -2.36 -21.88 19.14
CA SER A 108 -3.33 -22.97 19.07
C SER A 108 -3.87 -23.22 17.66
N GLU A 109 -3.26 -22.60 16.64
CA GLU A 109 -3.67 -22.70 15.21
C GLU A 109 -5.08 -22.16 14.94
N ALA A 110 -5.63 -21.38 15.86
CA ALA A 110 -6.90 -20.69 15.63
C ALA A 110 -6.67 -19.38 14.87
N LEU A 111 -7.59 -19.10 13.93
CA LEU A 111 -7.56 -17.87 13.14
C LEU A 111 -8.28 -16.75 13.89
N GLU A 112 -7.57 -15.69 14.20
CA GLU A 112 -8.11 -14.51 14.88
C GLU A 112 -7.91 -13.23 14.07
N LEU A 113 -8.82 -12.28 14.21
CA LEU A 113 -8.70 -10.98 13.59
C LEU A 113 -8.05 -10.00 14.57
N VAL A 114 -6.86 -9.51 14.22
CA VAL A 114 -6.10 -8.55 15.04
C VAL A 114 -6.07 -7.17 14.38
N GLN A 115 -5.87 -6.12 15.18
CA GLN A 115 -5.84 -4.73 14.72
C GLN A 115 -4.46 -4.11 14.95
N ALA A 116 -3.99 -3.27 14.03
CA ALA A 116 -2.69 -2.61 14.12
C ALA A 116 -2.56 -1.68 15.36
N LYS A 117 -3.66 -1.26 15.95
CA LYS A 117 -3.66 -0.48 17.20
C LYS A 117 -3.31 -1.31 18.45
N THR A 118 -3.47 -2.64 18.41
CA THR A 118 -3.25 -3.55 19.54
C THR A 118 -2.08 -4.50 19.32
N VAL A 119 -1.64 -4.67 18.08
CA VAL A 119 -0.58 -5.60 17.68
C VAL A 119 0.39 -4.88 16.76
N ASN A 120 1.68 -4.99 17.02
CA ASN A 120 2.70 -4.42 16.15
C ASN A 120 2.90 -5.27 14.89
N PHE A 121 2.32 -4.86 13.76
CA PHE A 121 2.37 -5.61 12.51
C PHE A 121 3.78 -5.72 11.91
N ALA A 122 4.70 -4.85 12.30
CA ALA A 122 6.08 -4.94 11.82
C ALA A 122 6.85 -6.12 12.46
N HIS A 123 6.45 -6.57 13.65
CA HIS A 123 7.21 -7.57 14.41
C HIS A 123 6.41 -8.84 14.73
N THR A 124 5.10 -8.83 14.49
CA THR A 124 4.26 -9.99 14.80
C THR A 124 4.29 -10.99 13.64
N PRO A 125 4.73 -12.22 13.87
CA PRO A 125 4.72 -13.26 12.84
C PRO A 125 3.30 -13.80 12.60
N ASN A 126 3.13 -14.59 11.53
CA ASN A 126 1.88 -15.28 11.18
C ASN A 126 0.69 -14.34 11.00
N LEU A 127 0.93 -13.13 10.46
CA LEU A 127 -0.11 -12.22 10.00
C LEU A 127 -0.39 -12.43 8.51
N PHE A 128 -1.67 -12.35 8.14
CA PHE A 128 -2.12 -12.61 6.77
C PHE A 128 -3.12 -11.55 6.32
N GLY A 129 -2.83 -10.92 5.20
CA GLY A 129 -3.62 -9.86 4.59
C GLY A 129 -3.56 -8.55 5.38
N LEU A 130 -3.68 -7.45 4.64
CA LEU A 130 -3.78 -6.10 5.19
C LEU A 130 -5.12 -5.51 4.76
N TYR A 131 -6.07 -5.43 5.68
CA TYR A 131 -7.44 -5.06 5.41
C TYR A 131 -7.79 -3.72 6.02
N ALA A 132 -8.51 -2.89 5.26
CA ALA A 132 -8.94 -1.57 5.69
C ALA A 132 -10.00 -1.58 6.80
N SER A 133 -10.70 -2.72 6.98
CA SER A 133 -11.77 -2.86 7.97
C SER A 133 -12.02 -4.34 8.31
N ARG A 134 -12.69 -4.58 9.44
CA ARG A 134 -13.21 -5.93 9.80
C ARG A 134 -14.08 -6.51 8.68
N HIS A 135 -14.92 -5.71 8.04
CA HIS A 135 -15.80 -6.16 6.96
C HIS A 135 -14.97 -6.68 5.77
N SER A 136 -13.99 -5.89 5.31
CA SER A 136 -13.12 -6.31 4.20
C SER A 136 -12.26 -7.54 4.54
N ALA A 137 -11.86 -7.71 5.80
CA ALA A 137 -11.15 -8.90 6.25
C ALA A 137 -12.03 -10.16 6.19
N LEU A 138 -13.30 -10.05 6.62
CA LEU A 138 -14.26 -11.16 6.55
C LEU A 138 -14.58 -11.52 5.09
N GLU A 139 -14.78 -10.54 4.21
CA GLU A 139 -14.99 -10.79 2.77
C GLU A 139 -13.75 -11.44 2.12
N GLY A 140 -12.55 -10.98 2.47
CA GLY A 140 -11.31 -11.59 2.02
C GLY A 140 -11.17 -13.06 2.48
N LEU A 141 -11.55 -13.35 3.74
CA LEU A 141 -11.53 -14.73 4.26
C LEU A 141 -12.57 -15.60 3.57
N ARG A 142 -13.77 -15.08 3.27
CA ARG A 142 -14.79 -15.81 2.50
C ARG A 142 -14.30 -16.15 1.10
N ALA A 143 -13.74 -15.17 0.39
CA ALA A 143 -13.19 -15.38 -0.95
C ALA A 143 -12.07 -16.44 -0.95
N LEU A 144 -11.16 -16.38 0.05
CA LEU A 144 -10.10 -17.39 0.21
C LEU A 144 -10.70 -18.78 0.48
N ALA A 145 -11.70 -18.86 1.36
CA ALA A 145 -12.37 -20.12 1.71
C ALA A 145 -13.13 -20.71 0.51
N ASP A 146 -13.71 -19.87 -0.34
CA ASP A 146 -14.38 -20.30 -1.58
C ASP A 146 -13.38 -20.88 -2.58
N GLN A 147 -12.28 -20.16 -2.79
CA GLN A 147 -11.22 -20.58 -3.72
C GLN A 147 -10.56 -21.91 -3.32
N HIS A 148 -10.39 -22.13 -2.02
CA HIS A 148 -9.68 -23.29 -1.46
C HIS A 148 -10.60 -24.33 -0.83
N GLN A 149 -11.93 -24.23 -1.04
CA GLN A 149 -12.93 -25.16 -0.50
C GLN A 149 -12.83 -25.35 1.04
N LEU A 150 -12.46 -24.30 1.77
CA LEU A 150 -12.37 -24.34 3.22
C LEU A 150 -13.76 -24.30 3.86
N CYS A 151 -13.88 -24.88 5.03
CA CYS A 151 -15.15 -24.97 5.76
C CYS A 151 -15.45 -23.69 6.52
N TYR A 152 -16.53 -22.98 6.21
CA TYR A 152 -16.94 -21.75 6.89
C TYR A 152 -17.21 -21.96 8.38
N ALA A 153 -17.81 -23.09 8.77
CA ALA A 153 -18.08 -23.39 10.18
C ALA A 153 -16.77 -23.61 10.96
N ALA A 154 -15.76 -24.27 10.35
CA ALA A 154 -14.45 -24.44 10.97
C ALA A 154 -13.68 -23.10 11.09
N LEU A 155 -13.92 -22.15 10.17
CA LEU A 155 -13.38 -20.80 10.21
C LEU A 155 -14.16 -19.83 11.12
N GLY A 156 -15.27 -20.26 11.73
CA GLY A 156 -16.12 -19.39 12.54
C GLY A 156 -16.92 -18.36 11.72
N LEU A 157 -17.02 -18.53 10.39
CA LEU A 157 -17.78 -17.65 9.50
C LEU A 157 -19.29 -17.94 9.51
N GLU A 158 -19.66 -19.16 9.91
CA GLU A 158 -21.06 -19.57 10.11
C GLU A 158 -21.17 -20.51 11.32
N LYS A 159 -22.38 -20.67 11.84
CA LYS A 159 -22.64 -21.61 12.94
C LYS A 159 -22.58 -23.05 12.43
N PRO A 160 -21.96 -23.99 13.20
CA PRO A 160 -21.97 -25.40 12.80
C PRO A 160 -23.40 -25.95 12.76
N ALA A 161 -23.73 -26.64 11.68
CA ALA A 161 -25.00 -27.33 11.53
C ALA A 161 -24.89 -28.74 12.16
N GLY A 162 -25.48 -28.97 13.29
CA GLY A 162 -25.35 -30.19 14.11
C GLY A 162 -25.31 -31.50 13.30
N GLY A 163 -24.14 -32.07 13.09
CA GLY A 163 -23.90 -33.43 12.55
C GLY A 163 -24.11 -33.66 11.06
N ARG A 164 -24.88 -32.86 10.35
CA ARG A 164 -25.17 -33.04 8.90
C ARG A 164 -24.22 -32.34 7.94
N GLY A 165 -23.24 -31.60 8.48
CA GLY A 165 -22.40 -30.72 7.70
C GLY A 165 -23.04 -29.35 7.42
N CYS A 166 -22.20 -28.39 7.03
CA CYS A 166 -22.66 -27.05 6.64
C CYS A 166 -23.35 -27.07 5.27
N PHE A 167 -24.10 -26.02 4.92
CA PHE A 167 -24.75 -25.91 3.61
C PHE A 167 -23.74 -26.03 2.46
N ARG A 168 -22.56 -25.46 2.61
CA ARG A 168 -21.49 -25.56 1.60
C ARG A 168 -20.99 -26.97 1.37
N PHE A 169 -20.96 -27.83 2.40
CA PHE A 169 -20.64 -29.24 2.24
C PHE A 169 -21.67 -29.95 1.37
N MET A 170 -22.96 -29.70 1.58
CA MET A 170 -24.04 -30.25 0.73
C MET A 170 -23.90 -29.81 -0.73
N LEU A 171 -23.39 -28.61 -0.99
CA LEU A 171 -23.12 -28.08 -2.33
C LEU A 171 -21.73 -28.50 -2.88
N LYS A 172 -20.98 -29.34 -2.18
CA LYS A 172 -19.60 -29.75 -2.53
C LYS A 172 -18.61 -28.58 -2.66
N GLN A 173 -18.85 -27.51 -1.88
CA GLN A 173 -18.02 -26.30 -1.83
C GLN A 173 -17.08 -26.28 -0.63
N CYS A 174 -17.05 -27.30 0.21
CA CYS A 174 -16.05 -27.53 1.23
C CYS A 174 -15.85 -29.04 1.45
N MET A 175 -14.75 -29.42 2.09
CA MET A 175 -14.35 -30.82 2.30
C MET A 175 -14.97 -31.44 3.57
N GLY A 176 -15.85 -30.72 4.28
CA GLY A 176 -16.64 -31.28 5.36
C GLY A 176 -15.97 -31.36 6.72
N ALA A 177 -15.03 -30.45 7.04
CA ALA A 177 -14.39 -30.43 8.36
C ALA A 177 -15.40 -30.31 9.53
N CYS A 178 -16.52 -29.62 9.31
CA CYS A 178 -17.58 -29.49 10.34
C CYS A 178 -18.42 -30.74 10.58
N CYS A 179 -18.31 -31.79 9.76
CA CYS A 179 -19.02 -33.06 9.90
C CYS A 179 -18.09 -34.28 9.91
N GLY A 180 -16.79 -34.07 10.06
CA GLY A 180 -15.79 -35.14 10.22
C GLY A 180 -15.39 -35.86 8.93
N GLN A 181 -15.80 -35.36 7.74
CA GLN A 181 -15.34 -35.89 6.45
C GLN A 181 -13.87 -35.50 6.17
N GLU A 182 -13.45 -34.38 6.69
CA GLU A 182 -12.06 -33.90 6.74
C GLU A 182 -11.67 -33.69 8.20
N THR A 183 -10.46 -34.09 8.61
CA THR A 183 -9.99 -33.80 9.96
C THR A 183 -9.68 -32.31 10.11
N LEU A 184 -9.79 -31.77 11.35
CA LEU A 184 -9.42 -30.37 11.60
C LEU A 184 -7.94 -30.09 11.27
N VAL A 185 -7.06 -31.07 11.49
CA VAL A 185 -5.64 -30.97 11.14
C VAL A 185 -5.45 -30.76 9.63
N GLN A 186 -6.11 -31.59 8.81
CA GLN A 186 -6.05 -31.45 7.36
C GLN A 186 -6.62 -30.10 6.89
N HIS A 187 -7.76 -29.69 7.46
CA HIS A 187 -8.34 -28.40 7.18
C HIS A 187 -7.40 -27.22 7.52
N THR A 188 -6.77 -27.27 8.72
CA THR A 188 -5.83 -26.23 9.16
C THR A 188 -4.60 -26.17 8.28
N GLU A 189 -4.09 -27.32 7.82
CA GLU A 189 -2.94 -27.35 6.89
C GLU A 189 -3.30 -26.71 5.54
N ARG A 190 -4.50 -26.99 5.00
CA ARG A 190 -4.98 -26.33 3.77
C ARG A 190 -5.20 -24.84 3.97
N LEU A 191 -5.74 -24.44 5.15
CA LEU A 191 -5.87 -23.02 5.51
C LEU A 191 -4.50 -22.34 5.55
N ARG A 192 -3.50 -22.97 6.18
CA ARG A 192 -2.13 -22.42 6.25
C ARG A 192 -1.54 -22.23 4.84
N GLN A 193 -1.70 -23.23 3.97
CA GLN A 193 -1.24 -23.13 2.57
C GLN A 193 -1.97 -22.02 1.81
N ALA A 194 -3.29 -21.90 1.95
CA ALA A 194 -4.07 -20.84 1.32
C ALA A 194 -3.65 -19.44 1.78
N LEU A 195 -3.34 -19.28 3.08
CA LEU A 195 -2.92 -18.00 3.67
C LEU A 195 -1.51 -17.55 3.22
N GLN A 196 -0.64 -18.45 2.72
CA GLN A 196 0.74 -18.09 2.33
C GLN A 196 0.81 -16.93 1.33
N SER A 197 -0.12 -16.89 0.38
CA SER A 197 -0.18 -15.80 -0.62
C SER A 197 -0.51 -14.42 0.00
N LEU A 198 -1.03 -14.40 1.22
CA LEU A 198 -1.42 -13.21 1.97
C LEU A 198 -0.45 -12.89 3.12
N ALA A 199 0.66 -13.64 3.26
CA ALA A 199 1.59 -13.49 4.36
C ALA A 199 2.16 -12.07 4.46
N VAL A 200 2.03 -11.45 5.62
CA VAL A 200 2.63 -10.15 5.94
C VAL A 200 4.03 -10.41 6.48
N GLN A 201 5.03 -9.87 5.81
CA GLN A 201 6.43 -10.02 6.20
C GLN A 201 6.75 -9.14 7.39
N THR A 202 7.42 -9.69 8.40
CA THR A 202 7.97 -8.91 9.50
C THR A 202 9.12 -8.03 9.03
N TRP A 203 9.43 -6.97 9.77
CA TRP A 203 10.58 -6.11 9.48
C TRP A 203 11.87 -6.91 9.61
N PRO A 204 12.72 -6.99 8.55
CA PRO A 204 13.84 -7.93 8.54
C PRO A 204 15.11 -7.39 9.21
N PHE A 205 15.11 -6.16 9.74
CA PHE A 205 16.27 -5.52 10.33
C PHE A 205 16.07 -5.25 11.82
N SER A 206 17.17 -5.13 12.56
CA SER A 206 17.14 -4.80 14.00
C SER A 206 16.84 -3.31 14.27
N GLY A 207 16.89 -2.47 13.25
CA GLY A 207 16.68 -1.02 13.36
C GLY A 207 16.26 -0.39 12.04
N PRO A 208 16.35 0.94 11.94
CA PRO A 208 16.06 1.66 10.70
C PRO A 208 17.11 1.43 9.63
N VAL A 209 16.67 1.60 8.37
CA VAL A 209 17.56 1.50 7.20
C VAL A 209 17.36 2.70 6.28
N ALA A 210 18.30 2.93 5.38
CA ALA A 210 18.12 3.81 4.24
C ALA A 210 18.14 3.01 2.93
N LEU A 211 17.20 3.31 2.04
CA LEU A 211 17.26 2.95 0.63
C LEU A 211 17.99 4.06 -0.13
N HIS A 212 19.00 3.71 -0.90
CA HIS A 212 19.76 4.67 -1.69
C HIS A 212 19.30 4.64 -3.14
N GLU A 213 18.80 5.77 -3.63
CA GLU A 213 18.34 5.95 -5.01
C GLU A 213 19.17 7.04 -5.71
N ARG A 214 19.58 6.77 -6.94
CA ARG A 214 20.35 7.71 -7.78
C ARG A 214 19.61 8.00 -9.08
N ALA A 215 19.65 9.25 -9.52
CA ALA A 215 19.22 9.64 -10.83
C ALA A 215 20.31 9.27 -11.86
N GLU A 216 19.93 8.55 -12.93
CA GLU A 216 20.86 8.18 -13.99
C GLU A 216 21.32 9.41 -14.80
N GLN A 217 20.39 10.30 -15.14
CA GLN A 217 20.63 11.54 -15.89
C GLN A 217 19.81 12.68 -15.27
N PRO A 218 20.31 13.30 -14.19
CA PRO A 218 19.55 14.31 -13.49
C PRO A 218 19.33 15.55 -14.36
N VAL A 219 18.09 16.05 -14.39
CA VAL A 219 17.77 17.34 -15.00
C VAL A 219 18.00 18.48 -14.00
N ASP A 220 17.95 19.73 -14.49
CA ASP A 220 18.10 20.89 -13.62
C ASP A 220 17.09 20.90 -12.48
N GLY A 221 17.56 21.14 -11.27
CA GLY A 221 16.78 21.10 -10.04
C GLY A 221 16.39 19.71 -9.51
N GLN A 222 16.80 18.61 -10.20
CA GLN A 222 16.58 17.25 -9.72
C GLN A 222 17.70 16.83 -8.75
N PRO A 223 17.36 16.19 -7.61
CA PRO A 223 18.37 15.54 -6.77
C PRO A 223 19.14 14.48 -7.56
N SER A 224 20.48 14.52 -7.56
CA SER A 224 21.31 13.46 -8.17
C SER A 224 21.21 12.14 -7.42
N GLU A 225 20.98 12.19 -6.11
CA GLU A 225 20.74 11.03 -5.25
C GLU A 225 19.84 11.40 -4.08
N GLN A 226 19.18 10.39 -3.52
CA GLN A 226 18.37 10.50 -2.31
C GLN A 226 18.54 9.25 -1.43
N TRP A 227 18.48 9.48 -0.11
CA TRP A 227 18.53 8.46 0.92
C TRP A 227 17.17 8.44 1.62
N HIS A 228 16.41 7.37 1.42
CA HIS A 228 15.05 7.23 1.96
C HIS A 228 15.11 6.46 3.28
N ALA A 229 14.93 7.17 4.40
CA ALA A 229 14.90 6.57 5.73
C ALA A 229 13.59 5.79 5.94
N VAL A 230 13.72 4.53 6.36
CA VAL A 230 12.61 3.59 6.56
C VAL A 230 12.82 2.82 7.86
N HIS A 231 11.75 2.62 8.64
CA HIS A 231 11.74 1.75 9.81
C HIS A 231 10.36 1.13 9.97
N ASN A 232 10.28 -0.16 10.30
CA ASN A 232 9.02 -0.87 10.54
C ASN A 232 8.01 -0.73 9.37
N TRP A 233 8.52 -0.75 8.13
CA TRP A 233 7.75 -0.54 6.91
C TRP A 233 7.15 0.87 6.79
N CYS A 234 7.56 1.81 7.62
CA CYS A 234 7.14 3.20 7.56
C CYS A 234 8.23 4.07 6.94
N TYR A 235 7.86 4.87 5.95
CA TYR A 235 8.74 5.89 5.38
C TYR A 235 8.82 7.09 6.31
N LEU A 236 10.04 7.50 6.67
CA LEU A 236 10.32 8.58 7.62
C LEU A 236 10.71 9.88 6.94
N GLY A 237 11.17 9.81 5.69
CA GLY A 237 11.60 10.96 4.90
C GLY A 237 12.77 10.63 3.99
N SER A 238 13.10 11.59 3.12
CA SER A 238 14.28 11.50 2.24
C SER A 238 15.28 12.63 2.55
N ALA A 239 16.54 12.33 2.42
CA ALA A 239 17.62 13.28 2.61
C ALA A 239 18.68 13.17 1.49
N ALA A 240 19.49 14.22 1.31
CA ALA A 240 20.56 14.25 0.31
C ALA A 240 21.79 13.41 0.72
N THR A 241 21.92 13.03 2.00
CA THR A 241 23.05 12.25 2.51
C THR A 241 22.57 11.18 3.48
N GLN A 242 23.32 10.07 3.56
CA GLN A 242 23.08 9.00 4.53
C GLN A 242 23.01 9.51 5.97
N LYS A 243 23.93 10.40 6.35
CA LYS A 243 23.99 10.99 7.69
C LYS A 243 22.72 11.78 8.04
N ALA A 244 22.20 12.55 7.08
CA ALA A 244 20.95 13.30 7.27
C ALA A 244 19.73 12.36 7.32
N ALA A 245 19.72 11.27 6.54
CA ALA A 245 18.67 10.26 6.60
C ALA A 245 18.64 9.54 7.97
N ALA A 246 19.80 9.23 8.56
CA ALA A 246 19.89 8.65 9.90
C ALA A 246 19.25 9.55 10.98
N GLN A 247 19.30 10.86 10.82
CA GLN A 247 18.67 11.82 11.75
C GLN A 247 17.12 11.77 11.67
N LEU A 248 16.53 11.37 10.53
CA LEU A 248 15.09 11.18 10.39
C LEU A 248 14.59 9.93 11.12
N ALA A 249 15.46 9.01 11.43
CA ALA A 249 15.14 7.68 11.96
C ALA A 249 15.17 7.60 13.50
N GLN A 250 15.17 8.72 14.20
CA GLN A 250 15.28 8.77 15.66
C GLN A 250 14.00 8.37 16.41
N VAL A 251 12.85 8.31 15.73
CA VAL A 251 11.56 7.96 16.33
C VAL A 251 11.12 6.61 15.77
N GLU A 252 10.76 5.68 16.65
CA GLU A 252 10.20 4.39 16.24
C GLU A 252 8.76 4.61 15.73
N PRO A 253 8.50 4.36 14.43
CA PRO A 253 7.19 4.56 13.85
C PRO A 253 6.28 3.35 14.07
N SER A 254 4.98 3.58 14.02
CA SER A 254 3.99 2.50 13.87
C SER A 254 4.01 1.96 12.42
N PHE A 255 3.56 0.70 12.26
CA PHE A 255 3.41 0.07 10.95
C PHE A 255 2.54 0.89 9.98
N ASP A 256 3.03 1.06 8.75
CA ASP A 256 2.31 1.74 7.67
C ASP A 256 2.01 0.75 6.52
N ALA A 257 0.73 0.49 6.27
CA ALA A 257 0.32 -0.47 5.24
C ALA A 257 0.70 -0.02 3.80
N ASP A 258 0.62 1.27 3.50
CA ASP A 258 1.01 1.78 2.18
C ASP A 258 2.54 1.74 2.03
N GLY A 259 3.26 2.12 3.09
CA GLY A 259 4.71 1.97 3.16
C GLY A 259 5.12 0.51 2.97
N TYR A 260 4.44 -0.44 3.65
CA TYR A 260 4.67 -1.86 3.45
C TYR A 260 4.48 -2.29 1.99
N GLN A 261 3.38 -1.90 1.34
CA GLN A 261 3.13 -2.26 -0.06
C GLN A 261 4.18 -1.70 -1.03
N ILE A 262 4.67 -0.49 -0.76
CA ILE A 262 5.71 0.15 -1.57
C ILE A 262 7.08 -0.51 -1.33
N LEU A 263 7.43 -0.79 -0.07
CA LEU A 263 8.78 -1.11 0.38
C LEU A 263 9.07 -2.61 0.46
N CYS A 264 8.04 -3.46 0.66
CA CYS A 264 8.24 -4.88 0.92
C CYS A 264 9.06 -5.58 -0.17
N LYS A 265 8.63 -5.45 -1.43
CA LYS A 265 9.34 -6.07 -2.56
C LYS A 265 10.73 -5.45 -2.78
N PRO A 266 10.91 -4.13 -2.83
CA PRO A 266 12.24 -3.51 -2.96
C PRO A 266 13.24 -3.91 -1.88
N ILE A 267 12.82 -3.99 -0.64
CA ILE A 267 13.68 -4.37 0.49
C ILE A 267 14.04 -5.86 0.44
N LEU A 268 13.05 -6.75 0.30
CA LEU A 268 13.28 -8.19 0.33
C LEU A 268 14.05 -8.69 -0.90
N MET A 269 13.84 -8.08 -2.07
CA MET A 269 14.55 -8.42 -3.31
C MET A 269 15.80 -7.57 -3.54
N GLN A 270 16.11 -6.63 -2.63
CA GLN A 270 17.27 -5.73 -2.72
C GLN A 270 17.38 -5.01 -4.08
N THR A 271 16.23 -4.52 -4.60
CA THR A 271 16.21 -3.81 -5.89
C THR A 271 16.87 -2.43 -5.84
N LEU A 272 17.09 -1.90 -4.63
CA LEU A 272 17.90 -0.72 -4.34
C LEU A 272 18.91 -1.07 -3.23
N PRO A 273 20.08 -0.41 -3.20
CA PRO A 273 21.02 -0.55 -2.10
C PRO A 273 20.35 -0.20 -0.76
N VAL A 274 20.47 -1.11 0.21
CA VAL A 274 19.95 -0.93 1.57
C VAL A 274 21.13 -0.78 2.53
N VAL A 275 21.11 0.26 3.35
CA VAL A 275 22.13 0.54 4.35
C VAL A 275 21.47 0.60 5.73
N VAL A 276 21.96 -0.20 6.67
CA VAL A 276 21.54 -0.17 8.08
C VAL A 276 22.21 1.00 8.78
N PHE A 277 21.51 1.74 9.63
CA PHE A 277 22.04 2.86 10.42
C PHE A 277 22.71 2.41 11.71
#